data_a99ebe883da4be66b35c12719dfce77f
#
_entry.id   a99ebe883da4be66b35c12719dfce77f
#
_cell.length_a   1.000
_cell.length_b   1.000
_cell.length_c   1.000
_cell.angle_alpha   90.00
_cell.angle_beta   90.00
_cell.angle_gamma   90.00
#
_symmetry.space_group_name_H-M   'P 1'
#
loop_
_entity.id
_entity.type
_entity.pdbx_description
1 polymer ?
#
loop_
_entity_poly.entity_id
_entity_poly.type
_entity_poly.pdbx_seq_one_letter_code
_entity_poly.pdbx_strand_id
1 'polypeptide(L)'
;MVSERVIALFSLLQCNNTDIARYAGCSSANISKLKTGYREPKPTSPTVRLLANGVYGYADYENMLPVLAELCGTADTSRESLIPGLIGWLYGTQEVSLPADVITPKSKRTRAFQLQRFGEKLDRAMNLLELSNGQLAGLLNVDVSLVCRYRSGVYSPPRKHAAFRAVVRFSAVPGEKERTVGGFCENV
;
A
#
# COMPACT_ATOMS: atom_id res chain seq x y z
N MET A 1 -16.25 15.98 8.55
CA MET A 1 -16.44 16.13 7.07
C MET A 1 -15.95 14.87 6.35
N VAL A 2 -16.59 14.48 5.22
CA VAL A 2 -16.21 13.26 4.46
C VAL A 2 -14.76 13.33 3.97
N SER A 3 -14.30 14.50 3.53
CA SER A 3 -12.93 14.72 3.04
C SER A 3 -11.86 14.37 4.08
N GLU A 4 -12.03 14.74 5.32
CA GLU A 4 -11.10 14.42 6.43
C GLU A 4 -11.02 12.92 6.66
N ARG A 5 -12.17 12.24 6.61
CA ARG A 5 -12.23 10.79 6.75
C ARG A 5 -11.60 10.06 5.56
N VAL A 6 -11.76 10.58 4.34
CA VAL A 6 -11.04 10.05 3.16
C VAL A 6 -9.52 10.22 3.32
N ILE A 7 -9.07 11.36 3.85
CA ILE A 7 -7.63 11.59 4.11
C ILE A 7 -7.12 10.61 5.17
N ALA A 8 -7.86 10.45 6.28
CA ALA A 8 -7.52 9.52 7.35
C ALA A 8 -7.45 8.06 6.86
N LEU A 9 -8.46 7.64 6.07
CA LEU A 9 -8.51 6.31 5.47
C LEU A 9 -7.30 6.04 4.57
N PHE A 10 -6.93 7.00 3.71
CA PHE A 10 -5.77 6.86 2.84
C PHE A 10 -4.45 6.82 3.61
N SER A 11 -4.38 7.54 4.73
CA SER A 11 -3.23 7.49 5.63
C SER A 11 -3.13 6.13 6.34
N LEU A 12 -4.24 5.59 6.80
CA LEU A 12 -4.33 4.28 7.45
C LEU A 12 -3.89 3.17 6.49
N LEU A 13 -4.42 3.16 5.27
CA LEU A 13 -4.10 2.17 4.25
C LEU A 13 -2.76 2.45 3.53
N GLN A 14 -2.10 3.56 3.81
CA GLN A 14 -0.86 4.00 3.16
C GLN A 14 -0.95 4.03 1.62
N CYS A 15 -2.12 4.39 1.10
CA CYS A 15 -2.42 4.44 -0.32
C CYS A 15 -2.46 5.87 -0.88
N ASN A 16 -2.42 5.98 -2.19
CA ASN A 16 -2.58 7.24 -2.91
C ASN A 16 -3.81 7.23 -3.83
N ASN A 17 -4.13 8.39 -4.42
CA ASN A 17 -5.29 8.53 -5.30
C ASN A 17 -5.24 7.60 -6.51
N THR A 18 -4.06 7.32 -7.04
CA THR A 18 -3.87 6.46 -8.23
C THR A 18 -4.09 4.99 -7.86
N ASP A 19 -3.65 4.58 -6.67
CA ASP A 19 -3.85 3.22 -6.20
C ASP A 19 -5.35 2.91 -6.08
N ILE A 20 -6.10 3.77 -5.40
CA ILE A 20 -7.55 3.57 -5.23
C ILE A 20 -8.30 3.71 -6.56
N ALA A 21 -7.95 4.68 -7.40
CA ALA A 21 -8.60 4.89 -8.68
C ALA A 21 -8.52 3.66 -9.60
N ARG A 22 -7.42 2.91 -9.53
CA ARG A 22 -7.24 1.67 -10.30
C ARG A 22 -8.26 0.61 -9.91
N TYR A 23 -8.46 0.37 -8.62
CA TYR A 23 -9.42 -0.62 -8.14
C TYR A 23 -10.86 -0.11 -8.21
N ALA A 24 -11.06 1.21 -8.17
CA ALA A 24 -12.36 1.84 -8.36
C ALA A 24 -12.82 1.89 -9.82
N GLY A 25 -11.91 1.64 -10.79
CA GLY A 25 -12.21 1.79 -12.21
C GLY A 25 -12.51 3.25 -12.62
N CYS A 26 -11.90 4.23 -11.95
CA CYS A 26 -12.13 5.65 -12.21
C CYS A 26 -10.81 6.44 -12.34
N SER A 27 -10.90 7.72 -12.69
CA SER A 27 -9.73 8.60 -12.74
C SER A 27 -9.28 9.02 -11.32
N SER A 28 -7.97 9.19 -11.14
CA SER A 28 -7.39 9.71 -9.90
C SER A 28 -7.87 11.14 -9.57
N ALA A 29 -8.27 11.91 -10.58
CA ALA A 29 -8.88 13.22 -10.41
C ALA A 29 -10.23 13.17 -9.69
N ASN A 30 -11.05 12.12 -9.93
CA ASN A 30 -12.31 11.93 -9.21
C ASN A 30 -12.07 11.65 -7.73
N ILE A 31 -11.08 10.83 -7.41
CA ILE A 31 -10.68 10.55 -6.03
C ILE A 31 -10.11 11.81 -5.36
N SER A 32 -9.32 12.60 -6.09
CA SER A 32 -8.77 13.86 -5.59
C SER A 32 -9.86 14.86 -5.20
N LYS A 33 -10.93 14.98 -5.99
CA LYS A 33 -12.06 15.86 -5.70
C LYS A 33 -12.79 15.50 -4.41
N LEU A 34 -12.91 14.21 -4.08
CA LEU A 34 -13.46 13.74 -2.81
C LEU A 34 -12.55 14.10 -1.64
N LYS A 35 -11.23 13.93 -1.82
CA LYS A 35 -10.23 14.21 -0.80
C LYS A 35 -10.09 15.70 -0.49
N THR A 36 -10.26 16.58 -1.48
CA THR A 36 -10.17 18.04 -1.30
C THR A 36 -11.47 18.67 -0.76
N GLY A 37 -12.55 17.91 -0.67
CA GLY A 37 -13.85 18.44 -0.21
C GLY A 37 -14.50 19.43 -1.20
N TYR A 38 -14.00 19.48 -2.45
CA TYR A 38 -14.58 20.36 -3.48
C TYR A 38 -16.06 20.12 -3.71
N ARG A 39 -16.51 18.90 -3.47
CA ARG A 39 -17.92 18.52 -3.49
C ARG A 39 -18.15 17.41 -2.48
N GLU A 40 -19.04 17.64 -1.52
CA GLU A 40 -19.47 16.59 -0.59
C GLU A 40 -20.59 15.77 -1.25
N PRO A 41 -20.31 14.55 -1.71
CA PRO A 41 -21.32 13.72 -2.35
C PRO A 41 -22.26 13.13 -1.29
N LYS A 42 -23.50 12.82 -1.68
CA LYS A 42 -24.43 12.09 -0.82
C LYS A 42 -23.95 10.63 -0.62
N PRO A 43 -24.30 9.96 0.50
CA PRO A 43 -23.94 8.55 0.75
C PRO A 43 -24.33 7.60 -0.38
N THR A 44 -25.46 7.87 -1.05
CA THR A 44 -25.98 7.09 -2.18
C THR A 44 -25.32 7.41 -3.52
N SER A 45 -24.38 8.36 -3.56
CA SER A 45 -23.73 8.78 -4.79
C SER A 45 -22.90 7.64 -5.40
N PRO A 46 -22.96 7.43 -6.73
CA PRO A 46 -22.12 6.47 -7.43
C PRO A 46 -20.62 6.68 -7.15
N THR A 47 -20.20 7.92 -6.97
CA THR A 47 -18.78 8.26 -6.70
C THR A 47 -18.30 7.72 -5.35
N VAL A 48 -19.15 7.77 -4.32
CA VAL A 48 -18.83 7.20 -2.99
C VAL A 48 -18.75 5.68 -3.07
N ARG A 49 -19.67 5.07 -3.82
CA ARG A 49 -19.66 3.62 -4.04
C ARG A 49 -18.43 3.18 -4.80
N LEU A 50 -18.00 3.94 -5.82
CA LEU A 50 -16.74 3.69 -6.53
C LEU A 50 -15.52 3.82 -5.59
N LEU A 51 -15.49 4.84 -4.73
CA LEU A 51 -14.44 4.99 -3.71
C LEU A 51 -14.41 3.76 -2.78
N ALA A 52 -15.56 3.36 -2.23
CA ALA A 52 -15.64 2.22 -1.31
C ALA A 52 -15.20 0.91 -1.98
N ASN A 53 -15.62 0.67 -3.23
CA ASN A 53 -15.14 -0.47 -4.02
C ASN A 53 -13.62 -0.42 -4.28
N GLY A 54 -13.09 0.76 -4.57
CA GLY A 54 -11.65 0.93 -4.80
C GLY A 54 -10.83 0.69 -3.54
N VAL A 55 -11.33 1.16 -2.40
CA VAL A 55 -10.72 0.94 -1.08
C VAL A 55 -10.74 -0.54 -0.71
N TYR A 56 -11.88 -1.20 -0.87
CA TYR A 56 -12.01 -2.64 -0.64
C TYR A 56 -11.01 -3.43 -1.51
N GLY A 57 -11.01 -3.21 -2.83
CA GLY A 57 -10.13 -3.92 -3.74
C GLY A 57 -8.64 -3.67 -3.48
N TYR A 58 -8.28 -2.48 -3.03
CA TYR A 58 -6.92 -2.17 -2.60
C TYR A 58 -6.56 -2.89 -1.29
N ALA A 59 -7.45 -2.88 -0.30
CA ALA A 59 -7.24 -3.53 0.99
C ALA A 59 -7.16 -5.06 0.84
N ASP A 60 -7.97 -5.65 -0.01
CA ASP A 60 -7.93 -7.08 -0.35
C ASP A 60 -6.56 -7.44 -0.97
N TYR A 61 -6.13 -6.67 -1.94
CA TYR A 61 -4.84 -6.90 -2.61
C TYR A 61 -3.64 -6.75 -1.67
N GLU A 62 -3.66 -5.80 -0.72
CA GLU A 62 -2.59 -5.56 0.25
C GLU A 62 -2.74 -6.41 1.54
N ASN A 63 -3.73 -7.30 1.61
CA ASN A 63 -4.09 -8.09 2.80
C ASN A 63 -4.41 -7.22 4.03
N MET A 64 -5.09 -6.10 3.82
CA MET A 64 -5.48 -5.14 4.85
C MET A 64 -6.99 -5.18 5.17
N LEU A 65 -7.72 -6.20 4.71
CA LEU A 65 -9.14 -6.36 5.02
C LEU A 65 -9.43 -6.39 6.53
N PRO A 66 -8.62 -7.05 7.38
CA PRO A 66 -8.84 -7.02 8.84
C PRO A 66 -8.78 -5.60 9.42
N VAL A 67 -7.85 -4.76 8.93
CA VAL A 67 -7.73 -3.35 9.35
C VAL A 67 -8.96 -2.55 8.92
N LEU A 68 -9.49 -2.84 7.73
CA LEU A 68 -10.70 -2.20 7.23
C LEU A 68 -11.94 -2.66 8.01
N ALA A 69 -12.00 -3.94 8.41
CA ALA A 69 -13.05 -4.50 9.23
C ALA A 69 -13.08 -3.86 10.63
N GLU A 70 -11.92 -3.71 11.26
CA GLU A 70 -11.77 -3.01 12.53
C GLU A 70 -12.25 -1.55 12.41
N LEU A 71 -11.85 -0.84 11.34
CA LEU A 71 -12.31 0.51 11.07
C LEU A 71 -13.83 0.61 10.91
N CYS A 72 -14.45 -0.42 10.34
CA CYS A 72 -15.91 -0.49 10.15
C CYS A 72 -16.65 -1.05 11.38
N GLY A 73 -15.94 -1.43 12.45
CA GLY A 73 -16.53 -2.01 13.65
C GLY A 73 -17.18 -3.38 13.41
N THR A 74 -16.66 -4.16 12.47
CA THR A 74 -17.15 -5.51 12.13
C THR A 74 -16.01 -6.51 12.14
N ALA A 75 -16.32 -7.78 12.40
CA ALA A 75 -15.37 -8.89 12.24
C ALA A 75 -15.45 -9.52 10.84
N ASP A 76 -16.49 -9.19 10.07
CA ASP A 76 -16.72 -9.74 8.76
C ASP A 76 -15.93 -8.96 7.70
N THR A 77 -15.08 -9.66 6.98
CA THR A 77 -14.24 -9.13 5.90
C THR A 77 -14.89 -9.26 4.52
N SER A 78 -16.13 -9.71 4.45
CA SER A 78 -16.86 -9.83 3.20
C SER A 78 -17.12 -8.46 2.56
N ARG A 79 -17.21 -8.45 1.23
CA ARG A 79 -17.47 -7.23 0.47
C ARG A 79 -18.85 -6.64 0.79
N GLU A 80 -19.82 -7.51 1.03
CA GLU A 80 -21.20 -7.18 1.34
C GLU A 80 -21.33 -6.43 2.67
N SER A 81 -20.46 -6.75 3.63
CA SER A 81 -20.40 -6.11 4.94
C SER A 81 -19.53 -4.86 4.94
N LEU A 82 -18.32 -4.94 4.35
CA LEU A 82 -17.34 -3.85 4.43
C LEU A 82 -17.71 -2.62 3.59
N ILE A 83 -18.34 -2.78 2.42
CA ILE A 83 -18.69 -1.61 1.59
C ILE A 83 -19.76 -0.72 2.27
N PRO A 84 -20.88 -1.25 2.77
CA PRO A 84 -21.83 -0.44 3.53
C PRO A 84 -21.23 0.13 4.82
N GLY A 85 -20.46 -0.68 5.55
CA GLY A 85 -19.75 -0.25 6.76
C GLY A 85 -18.82 0.93 6.51
N LEU A 86 -18.03 0.86 5.44
CA LEU A 86 -17.12 1.92 5.04
C LEU A 86 -17.85 3.21 4.65
N ILE A 87 -18.96 3.09 3.92
CA ILE A 87 -19.81 4.24 3.59
C ILE A 87 -20.40 4.85 4.88
N GLY A 88 -20.92 4.02 5.78
CA GLY A 88 -21.40 4.46 7.09
C GLY A 88 -20.30 5.16 7.90
N TRP A 89 -19.11 4.61 7.93
CA TRP A 89 -17.97 5.22 8.60
C TRP A 89 -17.60 6.57 7.96
N LEU A 90 -17.55 6.68 6.63
CA LEU A 90 -17.24 7.93 5.93
C LEU A 90 -18.22 9.08 6.29
N TYR A 91 -19.47 8.78 6.56
CA TYR A 91 -20.52 9.78 6.89
C TYR A 91 -20.78 9.92 8.39
N GLY A 92 -20.06 9.20 9.23
CA GLY A 92 -20.20 9.32 10.68
C GLY A 92 -21.47 8.69 11.27
N THR A 93 -22.09 7.79 10.54
CA THR A 93 -23.23 7.01 11.04
C THR A 93 -22.78 5.82 11.90
N GLN A 94 -21.51 5.50 11.89
CA GLN A 94 -20.85 4.57 12.80
C GLN A 94 -19.78 5.32 13.61
N GLU A 95 -19.94 5.37 14.92
CA GLU A 95 -18.94 5.89 15.85
C GLU A 95 -17.88 4.83 16.09
N VAL A 96 -16.86 4.77 15.25
CA VAL A 96 -15.63 4.03 15.52
C VAL A 96 -14.52 5.06 15.69
N SER A 97 -13.89 5.05 16.84
CA SER A 97 -12.75 5.93 17.15
C SER A 97 -11.57 5.54 16.26
N LEU A 98 -11.13 6.47 15.40
CA LEU A 98 -9.83 6.33 14.74
C LEU A 98 -8.74 6.24 15.82
N PRO A 99 -7.74 5.37 15.68
CA PRO A 99 -6.55 5.43 16.52
C PRO A 99 -5.97 6.84 16.48
N ALA A 100 -5.66 7.40 17.64
CA ALA A 100 -5.21 8.80 17.79
C ALA A 100 -4.02 9.18 16.88
N ASP A 101 -3.23 8.19 16.46
CA ASP A 101 -2.04 8.37 15.62
C ASP A 101 -2.32 8.56 14.11
N VAL A 102 -3.57 8.42 13.67
CA VAL A 102 -3.95 8.46 12.23
C VAL A 102 -4.33 9.86 11.73
N ILE A 103 -4.59 10.80 12.63
CA ILE A 103 -5.20 12.10 12.31
C ILE A 103 -4.21 13.16 11.79
N THR A 104 -2.92 12.90 11.77
CA THR A 104 -1.96 13.86 11.22
C THR A 104 -1.79 13.69 9.71
N PRO A 105 -2.07 14.73 8.90
CA PRO A 105 -1.75 14.69 7.48
C PRO A 105 -0.25 14.47 7.32
N LYS A 106 0.14 13.29 6.87
CA LYS A 106 1.56 12.95 6.67
C LYS A 106 2.16 13.92 5.65
N SER A 107 2.96 14.85 6.14
CA SER A 107 3.67 15.84 5.36
C SER A 107 4.64 15.18 4.37
N LYS A 108 5.15 15.94 3.39
CA LYS A 108 6.24 15.52 2.47
C LYS A 108 7.42 14.83 3.22
N ARG A 109 7.61 15.19 4.48
CA ARG A 109 8.60 14.64 5.41
C ARG A 109 8.39 13.15 5.72
N THR A 110 7.14 12.68 5.80
CA THR A 110 6.82 11.26 6.07
C THR A 110 7.11 10.38 4.87
N ARG A 111 6.89 10.86 3.65
CA ARG A 111 7.23 10.13 2.42
C ARG A 111 8.75 9.95 2.30
N ALA A 112 9.52 10.99 2.57
CA ALA A 112 10.99 10.90 2.59
C ALA A 112 11.49 9.89 3.62
N PHE A 113 10.91 9.90 4.83
CA PHE A 113 11.25 8.94 5.88
C PHE A 113 10.89 7.49 5.50
N GLN A 114 9.75 7.26 4.85
CA GLN A 114 9.37 5.92 4.36
C GLN A 114 10.29 5.43 3.25
N LEU A 115 10.69 6.31 2.33
CA LEU A 115 11.63 5.99 1.27
C LEU A 115 13.02 5.64 1.84
N GLN A 116 13.48 6.39 2.83
CA GLN A 116 14.73 6.12 3.52
C GLN A 116 14.69 4.75 4.22
N ARG A 117 13.65 4.47 5.03
CA ARG A 117 13.48 3.15 5.68
C ARG A 117 13.40 2.00 4.69
N PHE A 118 12.80 2.23 3.53
CA PHE A 118 12.77 1.24 2.46
C PHE A 118 14.18 0.97 1.93
N GLY A 119 14.96 2.02 1.64
CA GLY A 119 16.35 1.90 1.19
C GLY A 119 17.22 1.14 2.19
N GLU A 120 17.13 1.46 3.48
CA GLU A 120 17.85 0.78 4.56
C GLU A 120 17.49 -0.72 4.64
N LYS A 121 16.21 -1.07 4.52
CA LYS A 121 15.77 -2.47 4.51
C LYS A 121 16.27 -3.22 3.29
N LEU A 122 16.23 -2.57 2.12
CA LEU A 122 16.75 -3.15 0.89
C LEU A 122 18.25 -3.40 0.99
N ASP A 123 19.00 -2.43 1.52
CA ASP A 123 20.45 -2.56 1.70
C ASP A 123 20.79 -3.74 2.62
N ARG A 124 20.09 -3.87 3.75
CA ARG A 124 20.26 -5.02 4.65
C ARG A 124 19.94 -6.35 3.96
N ALA A 125 18.85 -6.41 3.19
CA ALA A 125 18.47 -7.61 2.47
C ALA A 125 19.52 -8.00 1.43
N MET A 126 20.05 -7.04 0.67
CA MET A 126 21.09 -7.29 -0.31
C MET A 126 22.39 -7.78 0.34
N ASN A 127 22.76 -7.20 1.48
CA ASN A 127 23.96 -7.62 2.23
C ASN A 127 23.79 -9.04 2.79
N LEU A 128 22.60 -9.38 3.32
CA LEU A 128 22.32 -10.75 3.82
C LEU A 128 22.32 -11.80 2.71
N LEU A 129 21.92 -11.42 1.51
CA LEU A 129 21.87 -12.31 0.34
C LEU A 129 23.14 -12.22 -0.51
N GLU A 130 24.11 -11.42 -0.10
CA GLU A 130 25.36 -11.16 -0.84
C GLU A 130 25.12 -10.69 -2.29
N LEU A 131 24.00 -9.97 -2.53
CA LEU A 131 23.59 -9.50 -3.85
C LEU A 131 24.25 -8.16 -4.17
N SER A 132 24.89 -8.09 -5.32
CA SER A 132 25.36 -6.82 -5.90
C SER A 132 24.21 -6.06 -6.57
N ASN A 133 24.42 -4.75 -6.80
CA ASN A 133 23.45 -3.93 -7.53
C ASN A 133 23.16 -4.48 -8.94
N GLY A 134 24.18 -5.00 -9.62
CA GLY A 134 24.04 -5.59 -10.95
C GLY A 134 23.21 -6.87 -10.95
N GLN A 135 23.42 -7.74 -9.98
CA GLN A 135 22.66 -8.98 -9.84
C GLN A 135 21.18 -8.67 -9.52
N LEU A 136 20.91 -7.75 -8.59
CA LEU A 136 19.54 -7.36 -8.29
C LEU A 136 18.87 -6.66 -9.49
N ALA A 137 19.60 -5.82 -10.22
CA ALA A 137 19.11 -5.20 -11.45
C ALA A 137 18.73 -6.23 -12.51
N GLY A 138 19.53 -7.26 -12.70
CA GLY A 138 19.23 -8.38 -13.60
C GLY A 138 17.99 -9.15 -13.16
N LEU A 139 17.85 -9.48 -11.87
CA LEU A 139 16.69 -10.18 -11.31
C LEU A 139 15.39 -9.38 -11.48
N LEU A 140 15.48 -8.07 -11.34
CA LEU A 140 14.33 -7.17 -11.45
C LEU A 140 14.06 -6.71 -12.89
N ASN A 141 14.94 -7.01 -13.82
CA ASN A 141 14.94 -6.49 -15.19
C ASN A 141 14.83 -4.96 -15.24
N VAL A 142 15.69 -4.30 -14.48
CA VAL A 142 15.76 -2.83 -14.37
C VAL A 142 17.22 -2.36 -14.53
N ASP A 143 17.37 -1.06 -14.74
CA ASP A 143 18.70 -0.45 -14.79
C ASP A 143 19.39 -0.42 -13.42
N VAL A 144 20.71 -0.62 -13.38
CA VAL A 144 21.52 -0.61 -12.15
C VAL A 144 21.41 0.72 -11.42
N SER A 145 21.32 1.84 -12.14
CA SER A 145 21.14 3.18 -11.55
C SER A 145 19.84 3.30 -10.78
N LEU A 146 18.80 2.57 -11.20
CA LEU A 146 17.51 2.53 -10.52
C LEU A 146 17.61 1.76 -9.19
N VAL A 147 18.37 0.66 -9.15
CA VAL A 147 18.66 -0.07 -7.90
C VAL A 147 19.42 0.83 -6.92
N CYS A 148 20.40 1.60 -7.39
CA CYS A 148 21.10 2.57 -6.55
C CYS A 148 20.14 3.62 -5.94
N ARG A 149 19.18 4.12 -6.72
CA ARG A 149 18.15 5.05 -6.22
C ARG A 149 17.20 4.41 -5.22
N TYR A 150 16.91 3.12 -5.35
CA TYR A 150 16.13 2.36 -4.38
C TYR A 150 16.89 2.24 -3.05
N ARG A 151 18.17 1.89 -3.09
CA ARG A 151 19.03 1.76 -1.90
C ARG A 151 19.24 3.08 -1.17
N SER A 152 19.42 4.18 -1.92
CA SER A 152 19.55 5.52 -1.34
C SER A 152 18.27 6.12 -0.78
N GLY A 153 17.13 5.43 -0.92
CA GLY A 153 15.84 5.93 -0.44
C GLY A 153 15.30 7.15 -1.20
N VAL A 154 15.86 7.47 -2.37
CA VAL A 154 15.37 8.57 -3.22
C VAL A 154 14.09 8.16 -3.95
N TYR A 155 13.97 6.88 -4.27
CA TYR A 155 12.84 6.34 -5.01
C TYR A 155 12.46 4.96 -4.48
N SER A 156 11.17 4.62 -4.46
CA SER A 156 10.71 3.26 -4.19
C SER A 156 10.21 2.62 -5.47
N PRO A 157 10.48 1.31 -5.68
CA PRO A 157 9.99 0.62 -6.85
C PRO A 157 8.47 0.61 -6.87
N PRO A 158 7.88 0.50 -8.06
CA PRO A 158 6.44 0.25 -8.17
C PRO A 158 6.12 -1.04 -7.43
N ARG A 159 5.11 -1.03 -6.56
CA ARG A 159 4.65 -2.21 -5.78
C ARG A 159 4.30 -3.43 -6.65
N LYS A 160 4.24 -3.24 -7.98
CA LYS A 160 3.91 -4.26 -8.97
C LYS A 160 5.03 -5.24 -9.32
N HIS A 161 6.29 -4.96 -8.99
CA HIS A 161 7.38 -5.88 -9.28
C HIS A 161 7.32 -7.11 -8.37
N ALA A 162 6.81 -8.23 -8.90
CA ALA A 162 6.69 -9.49 -8.18
C ALA A 162 8.05 -9.97 -7.61
N ALA A 163 9.12 -9.85 -8.39
CA ALA A 163 10.46 -10.18 -7.96
C ALA A 163 10.95 -9.31 -6.79
N PHE A 164 10.58 -8.01 -6.77
CA PHE A 164 10.91 -7.12 -5.66
C PHE A 164 10.19 -7.50 -4.37
N ARG A 165 8.92 -7.91 -4.46
CA ARG A 165 8.16 -8.44 -3.32
C ARG A 165 8.78 -9.73 -2.78
N ALA A 166 9.28 -10.60 -3.66
CA ALA A 166 9.96 -11.82 -3.26
C ALA A 166 11.21 -11.51 -2.44
N VAL A 167 12.06 -10.60 -2.89
CA VAL A 167 13.26 -10.17 -2.16
C VAL A 167 12.91 -9.54 -0.81
N VAL A 168 11.93 -8.65 -0.77
CA VAL A 168 11.50 -7.99 0.48
C VAL A 168 10.83 -8.98 1.46
N ARG A 169 10.05 -9.95 0.97
CA ARG A 169 9.46 -11.01 1.80
C ARG A 169 10.51 -11.95 2.37
N PHE A 170 11.50 -12.34 1.56
CA PHE A 170 12.59 -13.21 1.99
C PHE A 170 13.43 -12.58 3.10
N SER A 171 13.64 -11.25 3.04
CA SER A 171 14.36 -10.51 4.09
C SER A 171 13.54 -10.25 5.36
N ALA A 172 12.24 -10.50 5.33
CA ALA A 172 11.32 -10.31 6.47
C ALA A 172 11.11 -11.59 7.31
N VAL A 173 11.66 -12.75 6.87
CA VAL A 173 11.58 -14.00 7.62
C VAL A 173 12.76 -14.06 8.59
N PRO A 174 12.56 -13.92 9.93
CA PRO A 174 13.62 -14.11 10.89
C PRO A 174 13.84 -15.62 11.05
N GLY A 175 14.97 -16.10 10.55
CA GLY A 175 15.60 -17.34 11.02
C GLY A 175 15.21 -18.64 10.33
N GLU A 176 15.28 -18.75 9.02
CA GLU A 176 15.58 -20.03 8.36
C GLU A 176 16.92 -19.92 7.65
N LYS A 177 17.98 -20.20 8.40
CA LYS A 177 19.25 -20.65 7.83
C LYS A 177 19.02 -22.05 7.27
N GLU A 178 19.56 -22.24 6.04
CA GLU A 178 19.75 -23.51 5.38
C GLU A 178 18.55 -24.11 4.65
N ARG A 179 18.39 -23.71 3.39
CA ARG A 179 18.17 -24.69 2.31
C ARG A 179 18.77 -24.19 1.02
N THR A 180 19.98 -24.67 0.76
CA THR A 180 20.58 -25.08 -0.50
C THR A 180 19.95 -24.49 -1.77
N VAL A 181 20.58 -23.43 -2.30
CA VAL A 181 20.57 -23.21 -3.75
C VAL A 181 21.65 -24.12 -4.35
N GLY A 182 21.31 -25.39 -4.42
CA GLY A 182 22.05 -26.39 -5.20
C GLY A 182 21.15 -26.85 -6.32
N GLY A 183 21.55 -26.56 -7.55
CA GLY A 183 21.03 -27.27 -8.70
C GLY A 183 20.27 -26.41 -9.71
N PHE A 184 21.00 -25.59 -10.47
CA PHE A 184 20.66 -25.32 -11.86
C PHE A 184 21.89 -24.82 -12.61
N CYS A 185 22.80 -25.75 -12.88
CA CYS A 185 23.77 -25.69 -13.96
C CYS A 185 24.21 -27.12 -14.23
N GLU A 186 23.52 -27.80 -15.12
CA GLU A 186 24.04 -28.80 -16.04
C GLU A 186 22.92 -29.18 -17.00
N ASN A 187 23.07 -28.77 -18.23
CA ASN A 187 23.14 -29.57 -19.46
C ASN A 187 22.90 -28.71 -20.71
N VAL A 188 23.97 -28.78 -21.51
CA VAL A 188 24.16 -28.65 -22.95
C VAL A 188 24.12 -27.25 -23.50
#